data_959e159c81699f264a60d3cbad0e2a6f
#
_entry.id   959e159c81699f264a60d3cbad0e2a6f
#
_cell.length_a   1.000
_cell.length_b   1.000
_cell.length_c   1.000
_cell.angle_alpha   90.00
_cell.angle_beta   90.00
_cell.angle_gamma   90.00
#
_symmetry.space_group_name_H-M   'P 1'
#
loop_
_entity.id
_entity.type
_entity.pdbx_description
1 polymer ?
#
loop_
_entity_poly.entity_id
_entity_poly.type
_entity_poly.pdbx_seq_one_letter_code
_entity_poly.pdbx_strand_id
1 'polypeptide(L)' 'MKLVEGQLVHHRYRLDRRLAQGGMGEVWKGFDIQLGRIVAIKALRTDTVNVEAKLRRLRAEAHNSANLAHPN' A
#
# COMPACT_ATOMS: atom_id res chain seq x y z
N MET A 1 11.05 8.18 2.58
CA MET A 1 11.20 7.14 3.61
C MET A 1 11.54 5.81 2.94
N LYS A 2 12.50 5.13 3.49
CA LYS A 2 12.98 3.87 2.91
C LYS A 2 12.43 2.70 3.71
N LEU A 3 11.79 1.76 3.05
CA LEU A 3 11.27 0.56 3.68
C LEU A 3 12.32 -0.55 3.66
N VAL A 4 12.39 -1.29 4.74
CA VAL A 4 13.38 -2.37 4.87
C VAL A 4 12.69 -3.63 5.38
N GLU A 5 13.31 -4.77 5.10
CA GLU A 5 12.81 -6.05 5.59
C GLU A 5 12.80 -6.07 7.11
N GLY A 6 11.75 -6.64 7.67
CA GLY A 6 11.58 -6.73 9.11
C GLY A 6 10.93 -5.51 9.73
N GLN A 7 10.73 -4.45 8.95
CA GLN A 7 10.10 -3.24 9.46
C GLN A 7 8.61 -3.49 9.74
N LEU A 8 8.13 -2.90 10.85
CA LEU A 8 6.72 -2.99 11.21
C LEU A 8 6.02 -1.70 10.82
N VAL A 9 4.96 -1.81 10.04
CA VAL A 9 4.18 -0.66 9.55
C VAL A 9 2.86 -0.61 10.30
N HIS A 10 2.52 0.57 10.82
CA HIS A 10 1.29 0.80 11.59
C HIS A 10 1.14 -0.16 12.76
N HIS A 11 2.25 -0.62 13.32
CA HIS A 11 2.27 -1.56 14.45
C HIS A 11 1.47 -2.83 14.17
N ARG A 12 1.33 -3.18 12.90
CA ARG A 12 0.50 -4.32 12.52
C ARG A 12 1.08 -5.16 11.39
N TYR A 13 1.69 -4.53 10.37
CA TYR A 13 2.14 -5.25 9.20
C TYR A 13 3.66 -5.34 9.18
N ARG A 14 4.17 -6.55 9.23
CA ARG A 14 5.62 -6.77 9.14
C ARG A 14 6.00 -6.93 7.67
N LEU A 15 6.97 -6.16 7.21
CA LEU A 15 7.48 -6.26 5.84
C LEU A 15 8.46 -7.42 5.76
N ASP A 16 8.11 -8.47 5.03
CA ASP A 16 8.94 -9.66 4.95
C ASP A 16 9.85 -9.64 3.73
N ARG A 17 9.32 -9.30 2.55
CA ARG A 17 10.10 -9.34 1.34
C ARG A 17 9.55 -8.35 0.31
N ARG A 18 10.47 -7.66 -0.38
CA ARG A 18 10.08 -6.79 -1.49
C ARG A 18 9.80 -7.66 -2.71
N LEU A 19 8.61 -7.55 -3.27
CA LEU A 19 8.22 -8.32 -4.45
C LEU A 19 8.44 -7.54 -5.74
N ALA A 20 8.23 -6.22 -5.71
CA ALA A 20 8.38 -5.39 -6.90
C ALA A 20 8.69 -3.96 -6.49
N GLN A 21 9.36 -3.24 -7.37
CA GLN A 21 9.69 -1.84 -7.18
C GLN A 21 9.54 -1.14 -8.52
N GLY A 22 8.81 -0.02 -8.51
CA GLY A 22 8.61 0.77 -9.72
C GLY A 22 8.65 2.26 -9.42
N GLY A 23 8.39 3.07 -10.43
CA GLY A 23 8.43 4.52 -10.30
C GLY A 23 7.41 5.07 -9.32
N MET A 24 6.32 4.36 -9.08
CA MET A 24 5.24 4.82 -8.21
C MET A 24 5.28 4.22 -6.82
N GLY A 25 6.17 3.29 -6.57
CA GLY A 25 6.25 2.69 -5.24
C GLY A 25 6.75 1.28 -5.25
N GLU A 26 6.47 0.57 -4.18
CA GLU A 26 6.93 -0.78 -3.96
C GLU A 26 5.77 -1.67 -3.55
N VAL A 27 5.89 -2.96 -3.88
CA VAL A 27 4.98 -3.98 -3.40
C VAL A 27 5.77 -4.95 -2.53
N TRP A 28 5.24 -5.20 -1.35
CA TRP A 28 5.90 -6.06 -0.38
C TRP A 28 5.01 -7.23 0.01
N LYS A 29 5.64 -8.37 0.23
CA LYS A 29 5.01 -9.46 0.92
C LYS A 29 5.18 -9.19 2.42
N GLY A 30 4.07 -9.13 3.13
CA GLY A 30 4.11 -8.85 4.56
C GLY A 30 3.26 -9.84 5.34
N PHE A 31 3.27 -9.68 6.64
CA PHE A 31 2.50 -10.50 7.53
C PHE A 31 1.68 -9.63 8.47
N ASP A 32 0.38 -9.87 8.49
CA ASP A 32 -0.53 -9.17 9.41
C ASP A 32 -0.44 -9.89 10.75
N ILE A 33 0.23 -9.27 11.72
CA ILE A 33 0.45 -9.91 13.01
C ILE A 33 -0.80 -9.97 13.87
N GLN A 34 -1.80 -9.15 13.56
CA GLN A 34 -3.08 -9.19 14.29
C GLN A 34 -3.97 -10.33 13.81
N LEU A 35 -4.04 -10.50 12.49
CA LEU A 35 -4.86 -11.55 11.89
C LEU A 35 -4.09 -12.85 11.67
N GLY A 36 -2.77 -12.82 11.78
CA GLY A 36 -1.95 -14.01 11.61
C GLY A 36 -1.95 -14.55 10.20
N ARG A 37 -1.85 -13.67 9.20
CA ARG A 37 -1.86 -14.12 7.80
C ARG A 37 -0.97 -13.26 6.92
N ILE A 38 -0.59 -13.82 5.78
CA ILE A 38 0.22 -13.15 4.78
C ILE A 38 -0.63 -12.15 4.01
N VAL A 39 -0.06 -10.98 3.75
CA VAL A 39 -0.74 -9.92 3.01
C VAL A 39 0.22 -9.32 1.99
N ALA A 40 -0.34 -8.66 0.98
CA ALA A 40 0.43 -7.86 0.05
C ALA A 40 0.28 -6.39 0.45
N ILE A 41 1.41 -5.70 0.58
CA ILE A 41 1.43 -4.32 1.00
C ILE A 41 1.99 -3.47 -0.13
N LYS A 42 1.21 -2.49 -0.57
CA LYS A 42 1.64 -1.56 -1.61
C LYS A 42 1.99 -0.24 -0.96
N ALA A 43 3.25 0.15 -1.09
CA ALA A 43 3.74 1.41 -0.53
C ALA A 43 3.99 2.39 -1.66
N LEU A 44 3.29 3.51 -1.64
CA LEU A 44 3.44 4.53 -2.66
C LEU A 44 4.61 5.44 -2.33
N ARG A 45 5.34 5.86 -3.37
CA ARG A 45 6.44 6.80 -3.19
C ARG A 45 5.86 8.18 -2.89
N THR A 46 6.39 8.80 -1.85
CA THR A 46 5.94 10.13 -1.43
C THR A 46 6.88 11.24 -1.87
N ASP A 47 8.00 10.90 -2.48
CA ASP A 47 8.98 11.86 -2.97
C ASP A 47 8.72 12.23 -4.43
N THR A 48 7.63 11.77 -5.03
CA THR A 48 7.30 12.04 -6.41
C THR A 48 6.60 13.38 -6.54
N VAL A 49 6.95 14.16 -7.55
CA VAL A 49 6.28 15.43 -7.86
C VAL A 49 4.80 15.13 -8.13
N ASN A 50 3.93 16.00 -7.63
CA ASN A 50 2.47 15.88 -7.79
C ASN A 50 1.87 14.72 -7.00
N VAL A 51 2.46 14.40 -5.87
CA VAL A 51 1.93 13.35 -5.00
C VAL A 51 0.48 13.64 -4.61
N GLU A 52 0.16 14.88 -4.27
CA GLU A 52 -1.20 15.23 -3.87
C GLU A 52 -2.21 14.97 -4.98
N ALA A 53 -1.85 15.30 -6.21
CA ALA A 53 -2.72 15.04 -7.34
C ALA A 53 -2.94 13.56 -7.57
N LYS A 54 -1.88 12.77 -7.44
CA LYS A 54 -1.98 11.32 -7.58
C LYS A 54 -2.81 10.70 -6.48
N LEU A 55 -2.61 11.14 -5.26
CA LEU A 55 -3.40 10.63 -4.13
C LEU A 55 -4.87 11.00 -4.27
N ARG A 56 -5.14 12.20 -4.76
CA ARG A 56 -6.52 12.63 -4.97
C ARG A 56 -7.19 11.77 -6.03
N ARG A 57 -6.48 11.48 -7.11
CA ARG A 57 -7.01 10.62 -8.18
C ARG A 57 -7.26 9.20 -7.66
N LEU A 58 -6.32 8.65 -6.91
CA LEU A 58 -6.48 7.31 -6.35
C LEU A 58 -7.69 7.22 -5.41
N ARG A 59 -7.89 8.26 -4.60
CA ARG A 59 -9.04 8.29 -3.71
C ARG A 59 -10.36 8.34 -4.49
N ALA A 60 -10.39 9.15 -5.55
CA ALA A 60 -11.57 9.25 -6.38
C ALA A 60 -11.89 7.91 -7.06
N GLU A 61 -10.88 7.26 -7.60
CA GLU A 61 -11.06 5.96 -8.22
C GLU A 61 -11.51 4.91 -7.21
N ALA A 62 -10.90 4.89 -6.03
CA ALA A 62 -11.27 3.95 -4.99
C ALA A 62 -12.71 4.19 -4.53
N HIS A 63 -13.10 5.45 -4.39
CA HIS A 63 -14.45 5.79 -3.99
C HIS A 63 -15.48 5.32 -5.03
N ASN A 64 -15.18 5.60 -6.30
CA ASN A 64 -16.06 5.17 -7.39
C ASN A 64 -16.14 3.66 -7.48
N SER A 65 -15.00 3.00 -7.32
CA SER A 65 -14.97 1.54 -7.34
C SER A 65 -15.79 0.95 -6.20
N ALA A 66 -15.70 1.54 -5.02
CA ALA A 66 -16.46 1.09 -3.87
C ALA A 66 -17.96 1.22 -4.12
N ASN A 67 -18.37 2.32 -4.74
CA ASN A 67 -19.78 2.52 -5.07
C ASN A 67 -20.27 1.49 -6.09
N LEU A 68 -19.45 1.20 -7.08
CA LEU A 68 -19.80 0.23 -8.10
C LEU A 68 -19.75 -1.20 -7.59
N ALA A 69 -18.78 -1.49 -6.74
CA ALA A 69 -18.59 -2.83 -6.22
C ALA A 69 -19.59 -3.17 -5.10
N HIS A 70 -20.29 -2.19 -4.60
CA HIS A 70 -21.21 -2.37 -3.49
C HIS A 70 -22.65 -2.28 -4.00
N PRO A 71 -23.21 -3.38 -4.44
CA PRO A 71 -24.52 -3.37 -5.09
C PRO A 71 -25.67 -3.02 -4.15
N ASN A 72 -25.41 -2.97 -2.90
CA ASN A 72 -26.44 -2.65 -1.92
C ASN A 72 -26.20 -1.34 -1.26
#